data_9c7dcf01e855efc390227515d080bec2
#
_entry.id   9c7dcf01e855efc390227515d080bec2
#
_cell.length_a   1.000
_cell.length_b   1.000
_cell.length_c   1.000
_cell.angle_alpha   90.00
_cell.angle_beta   90.00
_cell.angle_gamma   90.00
#
_symmetry.space_group_name_H-M   'P 1'
#
loop_
_entity.id
_entity.type
_entity.pdbx_description
1 polymer ?
#
loop_
_entity_poly.entity_id
_entity_poly.type
_entity_poly.pdbx_seq_one_letter_code
_entity_poly.pdbx_strand_id
1 'polypeptide(L)'
;MTFDAFLKENRTERQCYYAEVCKDIKDNNGNVVKWKLTPLTTSEEEEIREEATENINGNLKLNMPKYIEKLITASVIYPNLYDATLQDSYNCKTPEKLLKAIVNVPGEYSDLARLVQEKNGFNSLREDIEQAKN
;
A
#
# COMPACT_ATOMS: atom_id res chain seq x y z
N MET A 1 -7.35 -13.28 36.53
CA MET A 1 -7.28 -12.83 35.16
C MET A 1 -5.94 -13.21 34.54
N THR A 2 -5.94 -13.78 33.38
CA THR A 2 -4.74 -14.27 32.72
C THR A 2 -4.44 -13.41 31.49
N PHE A 3 -3.18 -13.44 31.06
CA PHE A 3 -2.75 -12.75 29.84
C PHE A 3 -2.71 -13.68 28.62
N ASP A 4 -3.25 -14.89 28.78
CA ASP A 4 -3.14 -15.92 27.76
C ASP A 4 -3.62 -15.46 26.38
N ALA A 5 -4.71 -14.69 26.32
CA ALA A 5 -5.28 -14.20 25.07
C ALA A 5 -4.31 -13.25 24.35
N PHE A 6 -3.40 -12.60 25.06
CA PHE A 6 -2.46 -11.63 24.50
C PHE A 6 -1.16 -12.27 24.03
N LEU A 7 -0.91 -13.52 24.38
CA LEU A 7 0.32 -14.19 23.98
C LEU A 7 0.34 -14.31 22.45
N LYS A 8 1.52 -14.12 21.86
CA LYS A 8 1.70 -14.17 20.40
C LYS A 8 1.17 -15.48 19.81
N GLU A 9 1.39 -16.59 20.50
CA GLU A 9 0.96 -17.92 20.06
C GLU A 9 -0.56 -18.06 19.95
N ASN A 10 -1.31 -17.21 20.67
CA ASN A 10 -2.77 -17.25 20.72
C ASN A 10 -3.43 -16.20 19.79
N ARG A 11 -2.62 -15.47 19.02
CA ARG A 11 -3.13 -14.48 18.09
C ARG A 11 -3.36 -15.11 16.72
N THR A 12 -4.38 -14.62 16.03
CA THR A 12 -4.59 -14.95 14.62
C THR A 12 -3.67 -14.06 13.80
N GLU A 13 -2.81 -14.67 12.97
CA GLU A 13 -1.95 -13.92 12.07
C GLU A 13 -2.76 -13.30 10.94
N ARG A 14 -2.44 -12.05 10.61
CA ARG A 14 -3.03 -11.42 9.42
C ARG A 14 -2.39 -12.01 8.18
N GLN A 15 -3.24 -12.37 7.23
CA GLN A 15 -2.81 -13.04 6.02
C GLN A 15 -2.50 -12.05 4.89
N CYS A 16 -1.61 -12.44 3.99
CA CYS A 16 -1.44 -11.75 2.73
C CYS A 16 -2.75 -11.80 1.94
N TYR A 17 -2.93 -10.83 1.06
CA TYR A 17 -4.14 -10.75 0.24
C TYR A 17 -3.77 -10.52 -1.22
N TYR A 18 -4.72 -10.74 -2.10
CA TYR A 18 -4.51 -10.69 -3.54
C TYR A 18 -5.49 -9.72 -4.17
N ALA A 19 -5.07 -9.05 -5.25
CA ALA A 19 -5.91 -8.09 -5.94
C ALA A 19 -5.58 -8.04 -7.43
N GLU A 20 -6.61 -7.89 -8.25
CA GLU A 20 -6.46 -7.61 -9.67
C GLU A 20 -6.32 -6.10 -9.84
N VAL A 21 -5.08 -5.61 -9.79
CA VAL A 21 -4.81 -4.16 -9.74
C VAL A 21 -4.91 -3.53 -11.12
N CYS A 22 -4.25 -4.11 -12.11
CA CYS A 22 -4.20 -3.56 -13.48
C CYS A 22 -4.95 -4.49 -14.42
N LYS A 23 -6.06 -4.02 -14.95
CA LYS A 23 -6.92 -4.82 -15.82
C LYS A 23 -6.27 -5.18 -17.16
N ASP A 24 -5.31 -4.38 -17.59
CA ASP A 24 -4.60 -4.61 -18.86
C ASP A 24 -3.38 -5.52 -18.73
N ILE A 25 -3.04 -5.97 -17.52
CA ILE A 25 -1.94 -6.91 -17.31
C ILE A 25 -2.52 -8.32 -17.18
N LYS A 26 -2.33 -9.11 -18.23
CA LYS A 26 -2.92 -10.44 -18.34
C LYS A 26 -1.86 -11.50 -18.56
N ASP A 27 -2.13 -12.70 -18.07
CA ASP A 27 -1.27 -13.85 -18.33
C ASP A 27 -1.52 -14.42 -19.74
N ASN A 28 -0.82 -15.50 -20.08
CA ASN A 28 -0.94 -16.14 -21.38
C ASN A 28 -2.32 -16.73 -21.64
N ASN A 29 -3.13 -16.92 -20.60
CA ASN A 29 -4.50 -17.44 -20.71
C ASN A 29 -5.54 -16.33 -20.78
N GLY A 30 -5.11 -15.08 -20.79
CA GLY A 30 -6.03 -13.94 -20.85
C GLY A 30 -6.61 -13.53 -19.51
N ASN A 31 -6.14 -14.10 -18.42
CA ASN A 31 -6.62 -13.75 -17.06
C ASN A 31 -5.80 -12.59 -16.51
N VAL A 32 -6.47 -11.66 -15.83
CA VAL A 32 -5.80 -10.56 -15.16
C VAL A 32 -4.86 -11.12 -14.09
N VAL A 33 -3.61 -10.66 -14.11
CA VAL A 33 -2.60 -11.12 -13.13
C VAL A 33 -2.91 -10.51 -11.76
N LYS A 34 -2.97 -11.36 -10.75
CA LYS A 34 -3.21 -10.90 -9.37
C LYS A 34 -1.90 -10.47 -8.72
N TRP A 35 -1.98 -9.34 -8.03
CA TRP A 35 -0.88 -8.89 -7.18
C TRP A 35 -1.02 -9.53 -5.82
N LYS A 36 0.10 -9.70 -5.14
CA LYS A 36 0.13 -10.19 -3.77
C LYS A 36 0.61 -9.08 -2.86
N LEU A 37 -0.13 -8.82 -1.80
CA LEU A 37 0.17 -7.76 -0.86
C LEU A 37 0.16 -8.30 0.58
N THR A 38 0.87 -7.62 1.46
CA THR A 38 0.95 -7.97 2.87
C THR A 38 0.40 -6.82 3.72
N PRO A 39 -0.33 -7.14 4.81
CA PRO A 39 -0.64 -6.11 5.79
C PRO A 39 0.64 -5.67 6.50
N LEU A 40 0.67 -4.43 6.97
CA LEU A 40 1.83 -3.84 7.64
C LEU A 40 1.61 -3.82 9.15
N THR A 41 2.71 -3.77 9.89
CA THR A 41 2.66 -3.59 11.34
C THR A 41 2.58 -2.11 11.69
N THR A 42 2.23 -1.81 12.94
CA THR A 42 2.22 -0.44 13.45
C THR A 42 3.59 0.22 13.28
N SER A 43 4.65 -0.51 13.61
CA SER A 43 6.02 0.02 13.51
C SER A 43 6.39 0.34 12.08
N GLU A 44 6.03 -0.51 11.14
CA GLU A 44 6.29 -0.27 9.70
C GLU A 44 5.52 0.96 9.20
N GLU A 45 4.26 1.10 9.59
CA GLU A 45 3.45 2.25 9.19
C GLU A 45 3.98 3.56 9.78
N GLU A 46 4.40 3.54 11.04
CA GLU A 46 4.98 4.72 11.68
C GLU A 46 6.26 5.18 10.99
N GLU A 47 7.11 4.24 10.58
CA GLU A 47 8.34 4.52 9.84
C GLU A 47 8.03 5.20 8.51
N ILE A 48 7.03 4.68 7.79
CA ILE A 48 6.56 5.25 6.54
C ILE A 48 6.04 6.66 6.75
N ARG A 49 5.25 6.87 7.79
CA ARG A 49 4.69 8.19 8.13
C ARG A 49 5.79 9.19 8.42
N GLU A 50 6.81 8.78 9.16
CA GLU A 50 7.96 9.62 9.47
C GLU A 50 8.70 10.04 8.20
N GLU A 51 8.94 9.09 7.29
CA GLU A 51 9.60 9.37 6.02
C GLU A 51 8.80 10.32 5.13
N ALA A 52 7.48 10.31 5.24
CA ALA A 52 6.59 11.16 4.46
C ALA A 52 6.29 12.50 5.13
N THR A 53 6.79 12.72 6.33
CA THR A 53 6.59 13.97 7.07
C THR A 53 7.68 14.96 6.69
N GLU A 54 7.27 16.17 6.31
CA GLU A 54 8.18 17.24 5.86
C GLU A 54 8.17 18.38 6.87
N ASN A 55 9.33 19.02 7.04
CA ASN A 55 9.47 20.23 7.85
C ASN A 55 9.42 21.43 6.93
N ILE A 56 8.31 22.18 7.00
CA ILE A 56 8.10 23.37 6.19
C ILE A 56 8.07 24.57 7.13
N ASN A 57 9.14 25.36 7.11
CA ASN A 57 9.27 26.57 7.95
C ASN A 57 9.07 26.28 9.45
N GLY A 58 9.60 25.16 9.93
CA GLY A 58 9.51 24.77 11.33
C GLY A 58 8.25 23.99 11.68
N ASN A 59 7.32 23.84 10.75
CA ASN A 59 6.10 23.08 10.94
C ASN A 59 6.21 21.70 10.31
N LEU A 60 5.92 20.67 11.06
CA LEU A 60 5.89 19.29 10.55
C LEU A 60 4.56 19.05 9.84
N LYS A 61 4.65 18.61 8.60
CA LYS A 61 3.48 18.37 7.77
C LYS A 61 3.60 17.04 7.03
N LEU A 62 2.55 16.23 7.10
CA LEU A 62 2.51 14.97 6.37
C LEU A 62 2.22 15.23 4.89
N ASN A 63 3.10 14.73 4.02
CA ASN A 63 2.87 14.73 2.58
C ASN A 63 2.02 13.51 2.24
N MET A 64 0.71 13.69 2.09
CA MET A 64 -0.22 12.59 1.86
C MET A 64 0.07 11.78 0.60
N PRO A 65 0.31 12.39 -0.57
CA PRO A 65 0.66 11.60 -1.75
C PRO A 65 1.90 10.73 -1.55
N LYS A 66 2.92 11.25 -0.90
CA LYS A 66 4.14 10.50 -0.61
C LYS A 66 3.88 9.38 0.40
N TYR A 67 3.06 9.64 1.41
CA TYR A 67 2.67 8.65 2.41
C TYR A 67 1.95 7.46 1.76
N ILE A 68 0.95 7.74 0.93
CA ILE A 68 0.18 6.70 0.24
C ILE A 68 1.08 5.88 -0.70
N GLU A 69 1.93 6.55 -1.45
CA GLU A 69 2.87 5.90 -2.36
C GLU A 69 3.80 4.93 -1.62
N LYS A 70 4.34 5.37 -0.49
CA LYS A 70 5.22 4.53 0.33
C LYS A 70 4.47 3.39 1.02
N LEU A 71 3.25 3.67 1.45
CA LEU A 71 2.40 2.66 2.09
C LEU A 71 2.10 1.51 1.13
N ILE A 72 1.72 1.84 -0.10
CA ILE A 72 1.44 0.83 -1.14
C ILE A 72 2.72 0.07 -1.48
N THR A 73 3.82 0.78 -1.71
CA THR A 73 5.10 0.17 -2.09
C THR A 73 5.57 -0.84 -1.04
N ALA A 74 5.43 -0.50 0.24
CA ALA A 74 5.80 -1.40 1.32
C ALA A 74 4.88 -2.62 1.42
N SER A 75 3.66 -2.52 0.93
CA SER A 75 2.66 -3.59 0.99
C SER A 75 2.78 -4.59 -0.16
N VAL A 76 3.31 -4.18 -1.31
CA VAL A 76 3.36 -5.02 -2.50
C VAL A 76 4.49 -6.04 -2.41
N ILE A 77 4.13 -7.33 -2.49
CA ILE A 77 5.09 -8.43 -2.55
C ILE A 77 5.31 -8.85 -4.00
N TYR A 78 4.24 -8.99 -4.75
CA TYR A 78 4.29 -9.37 -6.16
C TYR A 78 3.38 -8.45 -6.98
N PRO A 79 3.87 -7.83 -8.05
CA PRO A 79 5.23 -7.97 -8.59
C PRO A 79 6.29 -7.36 -7.66
N ASN A 80 7.53 -7.83 -7.79
CA ASN A 80 8.63 -7.29 -6.98
C ASN A 80 9.06 -5.93 -7.54
N LEU A 81 8.68 -4.87 -6.85
CA LEU A 81 8.97 -3.49 -7.30
C LEU A 81 10.45 -3.11 -7.19
N TYR A 82 11.25 -3.96 -6.58
CA TYR A 82 12.71 -3.78 -6.48
C TYR A 82 13.47 -4.52 -7.56
N ASP A 83 12.78 -5.26 -8.42
CA ASP A 83 13.41 -6.04 -9.48
C ASP A 83 14.01 -5.12 -10.55
N ALA A 84 15.29 -5.27 -10.81
CA ALA A 84 16.02 -4.41 -11.73
C ALA A 84 15.49 -4.51 -13.16
N THR A 85 15.19 -5.72 -13.61
CA THR A 85 14.67 -5.94 -14.97
C THR A 85 13.33 -5.26 -15.16
N LEU A 86 12.46 -5.37 -14.16
CA LEU A 86 11.16 -4.74 -14.22
C LEU A 86 11.29 -3.21 -14.20
N GLN A 87 12.14 -2.69 -13.31
CA GLN A 87 12.41 -1.24 -13.25
C GLN A 87 12.96 -0.72 -14.57
N ASP A 88 13.90 -1.44 -15.16
CA ASP A 88 14.52 -1.05 -16.44
C ASP A 88 13.50 -1.02 -17.56
N SER A 89 12.54 -1.94 -17.59
CA SER A 89 11.52 -1.99 -18.66
C SER A 89 10.63 -0.75 -18.67
N TYR A 90 10.50 -0.06 -17.53
CA TYR A 90 9.72 1.18 -17.40
C TYR A 90 10.62 2.42 -17.26
N ASN A 91 11.93 2.27 -17.36
CA ASN A 91 12.90 3.35 -17.15
C ASN A 91 12.75 4.01 -15.77
N CYS A 92 12.46 3.20 -14.74
CA CYS A 92 12.30 3.66 -13.37
C CYS A 92 13.45 3.15 -12.52
N LYS A 93 13.90 3.97 -11.56
CA LYS A 93 15.01 3.64 -10.66
C LYS A 93 14.59 3.39 -9.22
N THR A 94 13.34 3.64 -8.88
CA THR A 94 12.83 3.44 -7.53
C THR A 94 11.54 2.63 -7.57
N PRO A 95 11.25 1.89 -6.50
CA PRO A 95 9.99 1.11 -6.45
C PRO A 95 8.75 2.00 -6.50
N GLU A 96 8.82 3.21 -5.92
CA GLU A 96 7.69 4.15 -5.92
C GLU A 96 7.37 4.65 -7.33
N LYS A 97 8.40 4.95 -8.12
CA LYS A 97 8.21 5.37 -9.51
C LYS A 97 7.71 4.21 -10.36
N LEU A 98 8.24 3.02 -10.11
CA LEU A 98 7.80 1.82 -10.82
C LEU A 98 6.32 1.53 -10.53
N LEU A 99 5.89 1.67 -9.29
CA LEU A 99 4.49 1.48 -8.91
C LEU A 99 3.56 2.32 -9.79
N LYS A 100 3.86 3.61 -9.91
CA LYS A 100 3.03 4.53 -10.69
C LYS A 100 3.15 4.32 -12.19
N ALA A 101 4.29 3.82 -12.66
CA ALA A 101 4.47 3.48 -14.06
C ALA A 101 3.64 2.26 -14.45
N ILE A 102 3.55 1.27 -13.57
CA ILE A 102 2.72 0.08 -13.79
C ILE A 102 1.25 0.42 -13.63
N VAL A 103 0.88 1.03 -12.49
CA VAL A 103 -0.51 1.41 -12.19
C VAL A 103 -0.75 2.82 -12.71
N ASN A 104 -0.85 2.93 -14.03
CA ASN A 104 -0.92 4.23 -14.70
C ASN A 104 -2.36 4.70 -14.99
N VAL A 105 -3.35 3.93 -14.57
CA VAL A 105 -4.76 4.34 -14.65
C VAL A 105 -5.14 4.92 -13.28
N PRO A 106 -5.48 6.22 -13.20
CA PRO A 106 -5.72 6.86 -11.90
C PRO A 106 -6.75 6.18 -11.01
N GLY A 107 -7.84 5.67 -11.60
CA GLY A 107 -8.86 4.96 -10.83
C GLY A 107 -8.35 3.65 -10.25
N GLU A 108 -7.50 2.93 -10.97
CA GLU A 108 -6.90 1.70 -10.48
C GLU A 108 -5.93 1.98 -9.33
N TYR A 109 -5.17 3.07 -9.43
CA TYR A 109 -4.29 3.51 -8.35
C TYR A 109 -5.09 3.89 -7.10
N SER A 110 -6.18 4.63 -7.28
CA SER A 110 -7.05 5.02 -6.15
C SER A 110 -7.68 3.81 -5.47
N ASP A 111 -8.11 2.82 -6.25
CA ASP A 111 -8.67 1.58 -5.71
C ASP A 111 -7.64 0.80 -4.91
N LEU A 112 -6.41 0.73 -5.42
CA LEU A 112 -5.31 0.07 -4.72
C LEU A 112 -4.98 0.79 -3.41
N ALA A 113 -4.93 2.11 -3.42
CA ALA A 113 -4.68 2.92 -2.22
C ALA A 113 -5.74 2.67 -1.15
N ARG A 114 -7.01 2.61 -1.56
CA ARG A 114 -8.12 2.31 -0.65
C ARG A 114 -7.99 0.91 -0.05
N LEU A 115 -7.72 -0.07 -0.90
CA LEU A 115 -7.58 -1.46 -0.46
C LEU A 115 -6.47 -1.60 0.59
N VAL A 116 -5.30 -1.01 0.32
CA VAL A 116 -4.16 -1.08 1.24
C VAL A 116 -4.50 -0.44 2.58
N GLN A 117 -5.18 0.70 2.58
CA GLN A 117 -5.60 1.37 3.81
C GLN A 117 -6.61 0.52 4.60
N GLU A 118 -7.59 -0.05 3.92
CA GLU A 118 -8.58 -0.90 4.56
C GLU A 118 -7.94 -2.16 5.18
N LYS A 119 -6.99 -2.77 4.47
CA LYS A 119 -6.30 -3.97 4.97
C LYS A 119 -5.39 -3.67 6.16
N ASN A 120 -5.03 -2.41 6.35
CA ASN A 120 -4.26 -1.97 7.53
C ASN A 120 -5.15 -1.37 8.62
N GLY A 121 -6.46 -1.53 8.50
CA GLY A 121 -7.40 -1.14 9.53
C GLY A 121 -7.83 0.32 9.50
N PHE A 122 -7.46 1.07 8.46
CA PHE A 122 -7.87 2.46 8.32
C PHE A 122 -9.19 2.55 7.54
N ASN A 123 -10.02 3.52 7.92
CA ASN A 123 -11.18 3.87 7.12
C ASN A 123 -10.69 4.65 5.89
N SER A 124 -11.39 4.50 4.77
CA SER A 124 -11.05 5.27 3.59
C SER A 124 -11.30 6.75 3.85
N LEU A 125 -10.50 7.60 3.19
CA LEU A 125 -10.68 9.05 3.29
C LEU A 125 -12.09 9.48 2.92
N ARG A 126 -12.69 8.79 1.95
CA ARG A 126 -14.06 9.07 1.51
C ARG A 126 -15.07 8.83 2.64
N GLU A 127 -14.94 7.73 3.37
CA GLU A 127 -15.80 7.42 4.50
C GLU A 127 -15.64 8.45 5.61
N ASP A 128 -14.42 8.87 5.88
CA ASP A 128 -14.13 9.88 6.88
C ASP A 128 -14.80 11.22 6.52
N ILE A 129 -14.75 11.59 5.25
CA ILE A 129 -15.40 12.82 4.76
C ILE A 129 -16.92 12.71 4.92
N GLU A 130 -17.50 11.58 4.55
CA GLU A 130 -18.94 11.35 4.69
C GLU A 130 -19.39 11.39 6.14
N GLN A 131 -18.62 10.77 7.04
CA GLN A 131 -18.89 10.80 8.48
C GLN A 131 -18.80 12.22 9.04
N ALA A 132 -17.84 12.99 8.59
CA ALA A 132 -17.67 14.36 9.04
C ALA A 132 -18.83 15.29 8.62
N LYS A 133 -19.54 14.94 7.55
CA LYS A 133 -20.70 15.72 7.09
C LYS A 133 -21.97 15.44 7.88
N ASN A 134 -21.99 14.35 8.60
CA ASN A 134 -23.13 13.94 9.40
C ASN A 134 -22.97 14.38 10.85
#